data_64935b7780e84cf4917fd0f9f0b66e4c
#
_entry.id   64935b7780e84cf4917fd0f9f0b66e4c
#
_cell.length_a   1.000
_cell.length_b   1.000
_cell.length_c   1.000
_cell.angle_alpha   90.00
_cell.angle_beta   90.00
_cell.angle_gamma   90.00
#
_symmetry.space_group_name_H-M   'P 1'
#
loop_
_entity.id
_entity.type
_entity.pdbx_description
1 polymer ?
#
loop_
_entity_poly.entity_id
_entity_poly.type
_entity_poly.pdbx_seq_one_letter_code
_entity_poly.pdbx_strand_id
1 'polypeptide(L)'
;MLGNSPGSSSRAAECREKYGWEYIITFKEGAAPAAYADFLTLARLQKDNRLTRRHGDEMQRIEWVQGLVWERHRLNVLRCNVERANGPATCFVWMTNLALSSQNVEAIANYGGRCRWKIENEGFNVQKNGKFHIEHPFGCQGEAWKNFYILAQVAHLLLQLMYWWRALRVARGYLGAVYRFIAKIAEDMRTLMPPAADTIDPAFQLRLDTT
;
A
#
# COMPACT_ATOMS: atom_id res chain seq x y z
N MET A 1 11.17 25.47 20.89
CA MET A 1 10.85 24.05 21.19
C MET A 1 10.17 23.47 19.98
N LEU A 2 10.92 22.79 19.11
CA LEU A 2 10.35 22.09 17.95
C LEU A 2 9.76 20.79 18.48
N GLY A 3 8.43 20.71 18.54
CA GLY A 3 7.72 19.51 18.93
C GLY A 3 8.02 18.40 17.91
N ASN A 4 8.62 17.31 18.37
CA ASN A 4 8.76 16.09 17.61
C ASN A 4 7.36 15.65 17.16
N SER A 5 7.10 15.71 15.86
CA SER A 5 5.92 15.07 15.29
C SER A 5 5.92 13.59 15.69
N PRO A 6 4.84 13.04 16.25
CA PRO A 6 4.79 11.63 16.62
C PRO A 6 5.13 10.79 15.40
N GLY A 7 6.09 9.88 15.56
CA GLY A 7 6.55 9.00 14.49
C GLY A 7 5.41 8.15 13.93
N SER A 8 5.58 7.60 12.73
CA SER A 8 4.56 6.77 12.06
C SER A 8 4.07 5.59 12.88
N SER A 9 4.86 5.10 13.79
CA SER A 9 4.56 4.00 14.72
C SER A 9 3.61 4.38 15.85
N SER A 10 3.75 5.59 16.41
CA SER A 10 2.82 6.11 17.41
C SER A 10 1.41 6.24 16.84
N ARG A 11 1.29 6.76 15.61
CA ARG A 11 0.01 6.83 14.89
C ARG A 11 -0.59 5.47 14.58
N ALA A 12 0.23 4.48 14.22
CA ALA A 12 -0.25 3.13 13.96
C ALA A 12 -0.78 2.46 15.24
N ALA A 13 -0.10 2.65 16.36
CA ALA A 13 -0.57 2.14 17.65
C ALA A 13 -1.89 2.82 18.07
N GLU A 14 -2.03 4.13 17.87
CA GLU A 14 -3.29 4.86 18.09
C GLU A 14 -4.42 4.35 17.19
N CYS A 15 -4.13 4.03 15.91
CA CYS A 15 -5.11 3.42 15.02
C CYS A 15 -5.55 2.04 15.50
N ARG A 16 -4.65 1.26 16.11
CA ARG A 16 -5.02 -0.01 16.75
C ARG A 16 -5.96 0.21 17.92
N GLU A 17 -5.62 1.10 18.81
CA GLU A 17 -6.40 1.38 20.02
C GLU A 17 -7.81 1.93 19.69
N LYS A 18 -7.88 2.82 18.69
CA LYS A 18 -9.12 3.51 18.34
C LYS A 18 -10.02 2.72 17.38
N TYR A 19 -9.43 1.99 16.42
CA TYR A 19 -10.16 1.35 15.32
C TYR A 19 -9.96 -0.16 15.24
N GLY A 20 -9.16 -0.76 16.12
CA GLY A 20 -8.83 -2.18 16.07
C GLY A 20 -7.96 -2.58 14.87
N TRP A 21 -7.31 -1.65 14.20
CA TRP A 21 -6.53 -1.94 12.99
C TRP A 21 -5.27 -2.74 13.30
N GLU A 22 -4.97 -3.67 12.42
CA GLU A 22 -3.69 -4.34 12.36
C GLU A 22 -2.75 -3.61 11.42
N TYR A 23 -1.45 -3.63 11.71
CA TYR A 23 -0.46 -2.93 10.90
C TYR A 23 0.82 -3.74 10.70
N ILE A 24 1.48 -3.50 9.58
CA ILE A 24 2.83 -3.95 9.26
C ILE A 24 3.59 -2.73 8.72
N ILE A 25 4.59 -2.25 9.45
CA ILE A 25 5.32 -1.03 9.13
C ILE A 25 6.81 -1.33 9.05
N THR A 26 7.49 -0.77 8.05
CA THR A 26 8.94 -0.90 7.95
C THR A 26 9.62 -0.32 9.18
N PHE A 27 10.48 -1.11 9.80
CA PHE A 27 11.24 -0.73 10.99
C PHE A 27 12.70 -0.51 10.60
N LYS A 28 13.16 0.74 10.72
CA LYS A 28 14.53 1.14 10.37
C LYS A 28 15.26 1.60 11.62
N GLU A 29 16.54 1.23 11.72
CA GLU A 29 17.42 1.65 12.81
C GLU A 29 17.43 3.17 13.01
N GLY A 30 17.59 3.94 11.93
CA GLY A 30 17.63 5.41 11.98
C GLY A 30 16.32 6.07 12.42
N ALA A 31 15.17 5.37 12.39
CA ALA A 31 13.89 5.90 12.85
C ALA A 31 13.69 5.76 14.37
N ALA A 32 14.27 4.72 14.98
CA ALA A 32 14.14 4.44 16.41
C ALA A 32 15.35 3.63 16.91
N PRO A 33 16.54 4.25 17.06
CA PRO A 33 17.78 3.55 17.34
C PRO A 33 17.73 2.71 18.64
N ALA A 34 17.17 3.26 19.70
CA ALA A 34 17.05 2.56 20.98
C ALA A 34 16.18 1.29 20.87
N ALA A 35 14.98 1.43 20.30
CA ALA A 35 14.08 0.29 20.09
C ALA A 35 14.68 -0.76 19.14
N TYR A 36 15.48 -0.33 18.15
CA TYR A 36 16.18 -1.25 17.27
C TYR A 36 17.29 -2.02 17.99
N ALA A 37 18.03 -1.39 18.90
CA ALA A 37 19.00 -2.05 19.75
C ALA A 37 18.35 -3.07 20.69
N ASP A 38 17.20 -2.72 21.29
CA ASP A 38 16.40 -3.63 22.11
C ASP A 38 15.92 -4.83 21.29
N PHE A 39 15.45 -4.61 20.05
CA PHE A 39 15.10 -5.68 19.12
C PHE A 39 16.29 -6.65 18.90
N LEU A 40 17.49 -6.15 18.63
CA LEU A 40 18.66 -6.98 18.41
C LEU A 40 19.02 -7.78 19.67
N THR A 41 18.84 -7.21 20.85
CA THR A 41 19.07 -7.88 22.13
C THR A 41 18.05 -9.00 22.35
N LEU A 42 16.76 -8.71 22.17
CA LEU A 42 15.68 -9.70 22.30
C LEU A 42 15.81 -10.83 21.26
N ALA A 43 16.23 -10.53 20.02
CA ALA A 43 16.45 -11.54 18.99
C ALA A 43 17.56 -12.55 19.37
N ARG A 44 18.54 -12.13 20.19
CA ARG A 44 19.58 -13.03 20.75
C ARG A 44 19.04 -13.90 21.87
N LEU A 45 18.07 -13.41 22.63
CA LEU A 45 17.44 -14.14 23.74
C LEU A 45 16.37 -15.13 23.24
N GLN A 46 15.57 -14.73 22.26
CA GLN A 46 14.48 -15.54 21.68
C GLN A 46 14.98 -16.39 20.50
N LYS A 47 15.98 -17.22 20.72
CA LYS A 47 16.68 -17.98 19.67
C LYS A 47 15.79 -18.98 18.92
N ASP A 48 14.74 -19.45 19.54
CA ASP A 48 13.80 -20.41 18.95
C ASP A 48 12.83 -19.77 17.95
N ASN A 49 12.73 -18.44 17.96
CA ASN A 49 11.91 -17.68 17.04
C ASN A 49 12.60 -17.47 15.68
N ARG A 50 12.90 -18.59 15.01
CA ARG A 50 13.60 -18.59 13.71
C ARG A 50 12.97 -19.61 12.78
N LEU A 51 12.89 -19.24 11.49
CA LEU A 51 12.39 -20.10 10.43
C LEU A 51 13.25 -19.90 9.18
N THR A 52 13.71 -20.99 8.58
CA THR A 52 14.34 -20.94 7.25
C THR A 52 13.42 -21.63 6.25
N ARG A 53 13.07 -20.93 5.18
CA ARG A 53 12.17 -21.43 4.13
C ARG A 53 12.68 -21.04 2.75
N ARG A 54 12.37 -21.88 1.78
CA ARG A 54 12.55 -21.55 0.38
C ARG A 54 11.23 -21.00 -0.16
N HIS A 55 11.29 -19.81 -0.75
CA HIS A 55 10.15 -19.15 -1.39
C HIS A 55 10.50 -18.84 -2.85
N GLY A 56 10.02 -19.68 -3.77
CA GLY A 56 10.48 -19.65 -5.17
C GLY A 56 11.97 -19.94 -5.30
N ASP A 57 12.72 -19.02 -5.88
CA ASP A 57 14.17 -19.05 -6.05
C ASP A 57 14.95 -18.39 -4.90
N GLU A 58 14.24 -17.88 -3.89
CA GLU A 58 14.82 -17.21 -2.73
C GLU A 58 14.93 -18.16 -1.53
N MET A 59 16.05 -18.08 -0.82
CA MET A 59 16.19 -18.63 0.52
C MET A 59 15.91 -17.52 1.53
N GLN A 60 14.93 -17.71 2.37
CA GLN A 60 14.50 -16.75 3.39
C GLN A 60 14.86 -17.27 4.78
N ARG A 61 15.57 -16.43 5.54
CA ARG A 61 15.78 -16.63 6.97
C ARG A 61 14.96 -15.59 7.71
N ILE A 62 13.93 -16.07 8.37
CA ILE A 62 12.97 -15.25 9.09
C ILE A 62 13.22 -15.40 10.58
N GLU A 63 13.36 -14.31 11.29
CA GLU A 63 13.40 -14.30 12.75
C GLU A 63 12.44 -13.23 13.28
N TRP A 64 11.90 -13.48 14.45
CA TRP A 64 10.94 -12.56 15.04
C TRP A 64 11.14 -12.43 16.56
N VAL A 65 10.71 -11.28 17.06
CA VAL A 65 10.70 -10.93 18.46
C VAL A 65 9.30 -10.54 18.86
N GLN A 66 8.87 -11.03 20.01
CA GLN A 66 7.59 -10.67 20.59
C GLN A 66 7.79 -9.80 21.82
N GLY A 67 6.87 -8.83 22.00
CA GLY A 67 6.80 -8.03 23.19
C GLY A 67 7.87 -6.94 23.32
N LEU A 68 8.41 -6.45 22.20
CA LEU A 68 9.26 -5.27 22.19
C LEU A 68 8.44 -4.08 22.74
N VAL A 69 8.98 -3.39 23.72
CA VAL A 69 8.38 -2.18 24.25
C VAL A 69 8.99 -0.97 23.58
N TRP A 70 8.17 -0.18 22.91
CA TRP A 70 8.58 1.10 22.35
C TRP A 70 7.64 2.20 22.80
N GLU A 71 8.21 3.18 23.51
CA GLU A 71 7.44 4.16 24.24
C GLU A 71 6.48 3.45 25.22
N ARG A 72 5.15 3.59 25.04
CA ARG A 72 4.11 2.94 25.85
C ARG A 72 3.46 1.74 25.17
N HIS A 73 3.88 1.40 23.97
CA HIS A 73 3.25 0.36 23.15
C HIS A 73 4.07 -0.92 23.15
N ARG A 74 3.37 -2.05 23.22
CA ARG A 74 3.95 -3.37 22.95
C ARG A 74 3.73 -3.72 21.49
N LEU A 75 4.80 -4.10 20.83
CA LEU A 75 4.79 -4.51 19.42
C LEU A 75 5.70 -5.71 19.20
N ASN A 76 5.55 -6.32 18.05
CA ASN A 76 6.37 -7.44 17.61
C ASN A 76 7.20 -7.02 16.40
N VAL A 77 8.37 -7.61 16.26
CA VAL A 77 9.28 -7.28 15.14
C VAL A 77 9.59 -8.55 14.37
N LEU A 78 9.53 -8.45 13.05
CA LEU A 78 9.83 -9.50 12.09
C LEU A 78 11.00 -9.07 11.22
N ARG A 79 12.07 -9.86 11.16
CA ARG A 79 13.21 -9.68 10.26
C ARG A 79 13.24 -10.81 9.25
N CYS A 80 13.36 -10.48 7.97
CA CYS A 80 13.49 -11.45 6.88
C CYS A 80 14.74 -11.14 6.06
N ASN A 81 15.71 -12.03 6.13
CA ASN A 81 16.90 -12.01 5.29
C ASN A 81 16.64 -12.89 4.07
N VAL A 82 16.79 -12.31 2.89
CA VAL A 82 16.52 -12.96 1.60
C VAL A 82 17.83 -13.11 0.85
N GLU A 83 18.16 -14.33 0.50
CA GLU A 83 19.32 -14.67 -0.32
C GLU A 83 18.85 -15.25 -1.66
N ARG A 84 19.41 -14.73 -2.76
CA ARG A 84 19.18 -15.23 -4.13
C ARG A 84 20.49 -15.79 -4.65
N ALA A 85 20.41 -16.82 -5.50
CA ALA A 85 21.59 -17.46 -6.09
C ALA A 85 22.51 -16.46 -6.83
N ASN A 86 21.93 -15.46 -7.48
CA ASN A 86 22.65 -14.52 -8.37
C ASN A 86 22.42 -13.05 -7.95
N GLY A 87 22.20 -12.74 -6.69
CA GLY A 87 21.92 -11.38 -6.24
C GLY A 87 22.44 -11.08 -4.83
N PRO A 88 22.48 -9.80 -4.47
CA PRO A 88 22.85 -9.40 -3.11
C PRO A 88 21.82 -9.89 -2.11
N ALA A 89 22.28 -10.24 -0.91
CA ALA A 89 21.41 -10.50 0.21
C ALA A 89 20.63 -9.22 0.58
N THR A 90 19.36 -9.37 0.83
CA THR A 90 18.49 -8.24 1.21
C THR A 90 17.87 -8.51 2.58
N CYS A 91 17.90 -7.51 3.45
CA CYS A 91 17.32 -7.58 4.78
C CYS A 91 16.10 -6.65 4.87
N PHE A 92 14.98 -7.20 5.29
CA PHE A 92 13.76 -6.48 5.57
C PHE A 92 13.42 -6.60 7.05
N VAL A 93 13.02 -5.50 7.68
CA VAL A 93 12.57 -5.49 9.07
C VAL A 93 11.26 -4.73 9.17
N TRP A 94 10.29 -5.32 9.84
CA TRP A 94 8.98 -4.73 10.07
C TRP A 94 8.58 -4.85 11.53
N MET A 95 7.86 -3.86 12.01
CA MET A 95 7.13 -3.92 13.26
C MET A 95 5.64 -4.13 13.00
N THR A 96 4.99 -4.84 13.90
CA THR A 96 3.58 -5.20 13.79
C THR A 96 2.97 -5.42 15.18
N ASN A 97 1.65 -5.28 15.26
CA ASN A 97 0.86 -5.69 16.43
C ASN A 97 0.31 -7.11 16.31
N LEU A 98 0.50 -7.76 15.15
CA LEU A 98 0.09 -9.14 14.95
C LEU A 98 0.90 -10.09 15.84
N ALA A 99 0.26 -11.10 16.40
CA ALA A 99 0.96 -12.19 17.06
C ALA A 99 1.78 -12.98 16.03
N LEU A 100 3.08 -13.14 16.29
CA LEU A 100 4.01 -13.82 15.39
C LEU A 100 4.24 -15.27 15.85
N SER A 101 4.22 -16.21 14.90
CA SER A 101 4.47 -17.62 15.13
C SER A 101 5.13 -18.26 13.91
N SER A 102 5.72 -19.43 14.07
CA SER A 102 6.29 -20.20 12.96
C SER A 102 5.28 -20.52 11.84
N GLN A 103 3.99 -20.45 12.13
CA GLN A 103 2.90 -20.71 11.16
C GLN A 103 2.55 -19.51 10.29
N ASN A 104 2.75 -18.27 10.78
CA ASN A 104 2.28 -17.08 10.08
C ASN A 104 3.38 -16.11 9.61
N VAL A 105 4.60 -16.20 10.15
CA VAL A 105 5.69 -15.25 9.85
C VAL A 105 6.06 -15.22 8.37
N GLU A 106 6.00 -16.35 7.67
CA GLU A 106 6.25 -16.42 6.23
C GLU A 106 5.19 -15.64 5.44
N ALA A 107 3.92 -15.84 5.76
CA ALA A 107 2.82 -15.12 5.14
C ALA A 107 2.88 -13.61 5.43
N ILE A 108 3.14 -13.23 6.68
CA ILE A 108 3.29 -11.82 7.09
C ILE A 108 4.46 -11.16 6.35
N ALA A 109 5.61 -11.85 6.21
CA ALA A 109 6.75 -11.32 5.48
C ALA A 109 6.44 -11.13 3.99
N ASN A 110 5.90 -12.15 3.32
CA ASN A 110 5.75 -12.16 1.87
C ASN A 110 4.50 -11.44 1.37
N TYR A 111 3.35 -11.63 2.03
CA TYR A 111 2.07 -11.04 1.61
C TYR A 111 1.70 -9.76 2.37
N GLY A 112 2.37 -9.48 3.48
CA GLY A 112 2.24 -8.24 4.22
C GLY A 112 3.40 -7.28 3.94
N GLY A 113 4.53 -7.50 4.60
CA GLY A 113 5.65 -6.57 4.60
C GLY A 113 6.26 -6.31 3.23
N ARG A 114 6.52 -7.35 2.44
CA ARG A 114 7.12 -7.22 1.10
C ARG A 114 6.13 -6.67 0.07
N CYS A 115 4.83 -6.83 0.28
CA CYS A 115 3.83 -6.28 -0.63
C CYS A 115 3.63 -4.77 -0.51
N ARG A 116 4.19 -4.12 0.50
CA ARG A 116 4.09 -2.66 0.68
C ARG A 116 4.56 -1.88 -0.56
N TRP A 117 5.62 -2.33 -1.22
CA TRP A 117 6.13 -1.69 -2.43
C TRP A 117 5.10 -1.64 -3.58
N LYS A 118 4.11 -2.54 -3.58
CA LYS A 118 3.02 -2.52 -4.57
C LYS A 118 2.17 -1.27 -4.45
N ILE A 119 1.95 -0.79 -3.22
CA ILE A 119 1.21 0.46 -2.99
C ILE A 119 1.93 1.63 -3.66
N GLU A 120 3.27 1.66 -3.56
CA GLU A 120 4.09 2.72 -4.17
C GLU A 120 4.17 2.55 -5.68
N ASN A 121 4.47 1.34 -6.17
CA ASN A 121 4.75 1.11 -7.59
C ASN A 121 3.49 0.87 -8.43
N GLU A 122 2.53 0.13 -7.91
CA GLU A 122 1.28 -0.19 -8.63
C GLU A 122 0.17 0.82 -8.35
N GLY A 123 0.25 1.55 -7.23
CA GLY A 123 -0.67 2.63 -6.86
C GLY A 123 -0.12 4.01 -7.21
N PHE A 124 0.67 4.58 -6.31
CA PHE A 124 1.11 5.97 -6.43
C PHE A 124 1.95 6.26 -7.67
N ASN A 125 2.85 5.35 -8.05
CA ASN A 125 3.67 5.53 -9.25
C ASN A 125 2.83 5.54 -10.53
N VAL A 126 1.78 4.71 -10.60
CA VAL A 126 0.83 4.73 -11.73
C VAL A 126 0.06 6.04 -11.77
N GLN A 127 -0.36 6.54 -10.61
CA GLN A 127 -1.08 7.82 -10.52
C GLN A 127 -0.18 9.01 -10.86
N LYS A 128 1.08 8.97 -10.44
CA LYS A 128 2.07 10.01 -10.67
C LYS A 128 2.52 10.03 -12.13
N ASN A 129 2.97 8.89 -12.65
CA ASN A 129 3.63 8.76 -13.94
C ASN A 129 2.70 8.18 -15.03
N GLY A 130 1.52 7.66 -14.66
CA GLY A 130 0.57 6.97 -15.53
C GLY A 130 -0.53 7.86 -16.11
N LYS A 131 -0.27 9.15 -16.39
CA LYS A 131 -1.19 10.14 -16.99
C LYS A 131 -2.34 10.62 -16.10
N PHE A 132 -2.35 10.32 -14.82
CA PHE A 132 -3.28 10.97 -13.88
C PHE A 132 -2.78 12.36 -13.44
N HIS A 133 -1.50 12.68 -13.69
CA HIS A 133 -0.87 13.97 -13.38
C HIS A 133 -1.10 14.46 -11.96
N ILE A 134 -1.10 13.54 -11.00
CA ILE A 134 -1.42 13.83 -9.59
C ILE A 134 -0.44 14.82 -8.95
N GLU A 135 0.71 15.05 -9.57
CA GLU A 135 1.70 16.04 -9.14
C GLU A 135 1.26 17.50 -9.37
N HIS A 136 0.28 17.69 -10.25
CA HIS A 136 -0.16 19.01 -10.65
C HIS A 136 -1.63 19.21 -10.31
N PRO A 137 -1.96 19.73 -9.11
CA PRO A 137 -3.33 19.99 -8.73
C PRO A 137 -3.90 21.08 -9.65
N PHE A 138 -5.11 20.86 -10.18
CA PHE A 138 -5.80 21.82 -11.06
C PHE A 138 -6.32 23.07 -10.34
N GLY A 139 -6.13 23.17 -9.04
CA GLY A 139 -6.47 24.33 -8.24
C GLY A 139 -5.90 24.24 -6.84
N CYS A 140 -5.43 25.37 -6.31
CA CYS A 140 -4.82 25.43 -4.97
C CYS A 140 -5.70 26.20 -3.97
N GLN A 141 -6.88 26.72 -4.41
CA GLN A 141 -7.77 27.50 -3.53
C GLN A 141 -8.72 26.57 -2.76
N GLY A 142 -8.85 26.83 -1.46
CA GLY A 142 -9.78 26.11 -0.59
C GLY A 142 -9.57 24.59 -0.63
N GLU A 143 -10.65 23.85 -0.84
CA GLU A 143 -10.65 22.39 -0.91
C GLU A 143 -10.39 21.82 -2.32
N ALA A 144 -10.08 22.67 -3.31
CA ALA A 144 -9.96 22.24 -4.71
C ALA A 144 -8.93 21.12 -4.91
N TRP A 145 -7.78 21.21 -4.25
CA TRP A 145 -6.73 20.18 -4.34
C TRP A 145 -7.14 18.83 -3.72
N LYS A 146 -7.92 18.85 -2.62
CA LYS A 146 -8.45 17.63 -1.99
C LYS A 146 -9.49 16.99 -2.90
N ASN A 147 -10.41 17.79 -3.43
CA ASN A 147 -11.45 17.31 -4.33
C ASN A 147 -10.84 16.71 -5.60
N PHE A 148 -9.83 17.37 -6.18
CA PHE A 148 -9.09 16.84 -7.31
C PHE A 148 -8.43 15.49 -6.98
N TYR A 149 -7.76 15.41 -5.83
CA TYR A 149 -7.14 14.15 -5.39
C TYR A 149 -8.16 13.02 -5.24
N ILE A 150 -9.31 13.28 -4.61
CA ILE A 150 -10.38 12.30 -4.44
C ILE A 150 -10.92 11.86 -5.80
N LEU A 151 -11.19 12.79 -6.71
CA LEU A 151 -11.65 12.48 -8.07
C LEU A 151 -10.62 11.63 -8.84
N ALA A 152 -9.34 11.92 -8.71
CA ALA A 152 -8.28 11.11 -9.31
C ALA A 152 -8.25 9.68 -8.74
N GLN A 153 -8.50 9.51 -7.42
CA GLN A 153 -8.60 8.17 -6.81
C GLN A 153 -9.82 7.42 -7.34
N VAL A 154 -10.98 8.07 -7.45
CA VAL A 154 -12.19 7.45 -8.01
C VAL A 154 -11.96 7.05 -9.47
N ALA A 155 -11.37 7.92 -10.28
CA ALA A 155 -11.05 7.62 -11.67
C ALA A 155 -10.08 6.43 -11.79
N HIS A 156 -9.05 6.38 -10.93
CA HIS A 156 -8.11 5.24 -10.90
C HIS A 156 -8.82 3.93 -10.53
N LEU A 157 -9.67 3.96 -9.51
CA LEU A 157 -10.46 2.79 -9.11
C LEU A 157 -11.38 2.31 -10.25
N LEU A 158 -12.11 3.22 -10.89
CA LEU A 158 -12.97 2.88 -12.02
C LEU A 158 -12.19 2.27 -13.18
N LEU A 159 -11.01 2.82 -13.51
CA LEU A 159 -10.13 2.26 -14.54
C LEU A 159 -9.64 0.87 -14.18
N GLN A 160 -9.28 0.62 -12.93
CA GLN A 160 -8.90 -0.71 -12.47
C GLN A 160 -10.07 -1.69 -12.59
N LEU A 161 -11.27 -1.32 -12.17
CA LEU A 161 -12.47 -2.14 -12.29
C LEU A 161 -12.76 -2.44 -13.77
N MET A 162 -12.73 -1.45 -14.63
CA MET A 162 -12.92 -1.63 -16.08
C MET A 162 -11.83 -2.51 -16.69
N TYR A 163 -10.57 -2.30 -16.31
CA TYR A 163 -9.44 -3.08 -16.82
C TYR A 163 -9.54 -4.56 -16.45
N TRP A 164 -10.03 -4.88 -15.25
CA TRP A 164 -10.19 -6.24 -14.77
C TRP A 164 -11.56 -6.85 -15.09
N TRP A 165 -12.50 -6.05 -15.58
CA TRP A 165 -13.82 -6.55 -15.94
C TRP A 165 -13.73 -7.59 -17.05
N ARG A 166 -14.40 -8.73 -16.82
CA ARG A 166 -14.35 -9.89 -17.72
C ARG A 166 -14.79 -9.57 -19.14
N ALA A 167 -15.81 -8.72 -19.31
CA ALA A 167 -16.32 -8.29 -20.61
C ALA A 167 -15.30 -7.51 -21.45
N LEU A 168 -14.38 -6.77 -20.79
CA LEU A 168 -13.36 -5.96 -21.47
C LEU A 168 -12.04 -6.70 -21.67
N ARG A 169 -11.92 -7.96 -21.23
CA ARG A 169 -10.69 -8.74 -21.42
C ARG A 169 -10.30 -8.94 -22.88
N VAL A 170 -11.29 -9.06 -23.76
CA VAL A 170 -11.05 -9.20 -25.21
C VAL A 170 -10.48 -7.90 -25.74
N ALA A 171 -11.11 -6.75 -25.45
CA ALA A 171 -10.60 -5.43 -25.84
C ALA A 171 -9.20 -5.16 -25.29
N ARG A 172 -8.90 -5.61 -24.06
CA ARG A 172 -7.57 -5.52 -23.45
C ARG A 172 -6.51 -6.28 -24.23
N GLY A 173 -6.82 -7.45 -24.78
CA GLY A 173 -5.92 -8.25 -25.63
C GLY A 173 -5.44 -7.44 -26.84
N TYR A 174 -6.29 -6.63 -27.43
CA TYR A 174 -5.94 -5.75 -28.56
C TYR A 174 -5.21 -4.47 -28.14
N LEU A 175 -5.52 -3.91 -26.98
CA LEU A 175 -4.98 -2.62 -26.55
C LEU A 175 -3.65 -2.75 -25.78
N GLY A 176 -3.32 -3.93 -25.25
CA GLY A 176 -2.08 -4.19 -24.53
C GLY A 176 -1.98 -3.45 -23.19
N ALA A 177 -1.07 -2.51 -23.05
CA ALA A 177 -0.79 -1.85 -21.79
C ALA A 177 -1.94 -0.91 -21.32
N VAL A 178 -2.10 -0.77 -20.01
CA VAL A 178 -3.13 0.06 -19.35
C VAL A 178 -3.19 1.49 -19.90
N TYR A 179 -2.05 2.09 -20.19
CA TYR A 179 -1.99 3.47 -20.71
C TYR A 179 -2.65 3.63 -22.09
N ARG A 180 -2.60 2.60 -22.95
CA ARG A 180 -3.29 2.62 -24.25
C ARG A 180 -4.81 2.56 -24.07
N PHE A 181 -5.26 1.78 -23.12
CA PHE A 181 -6.67 1.70 -22.75
C PHE A 181 -7.18 3.05 -22.23
N ILE A 182 -6.43 3.71 -21.35
CA ILE A 182 -6.75 5.06 -20.87
C ILE A 182 -6.76 6.07 -22.03
N ALA A 183 -5.75 6.03 -22.91
CA ALA A 183 -5.67 6.92 -24.05
C ALA A 183 -6.87 6.75 -25.01
N LYS A 184 -7.29 5.50 -25.23
CA LYS A 184 -8.47 5.21 -26.07
C LYS A 184 -9.76 5.73 -25.43
N ILE A 185 -9.96 5.52 -24.14
CA ILE A 185 -11.13 6.10 -23.43
C ILE A 185 -11.12 7.62 -23.53
N ALA A 186 -9.98 8.27 -23.30
CA ALA A 186 -9.89 9.73 -23.40
C ALA A 186 -10.19 10.24 -24.81
N GLU A 187 -9.77 9.52 -25.84
CA GLU A 187 -10.10 9.86 -27.22
C GLU A 187 -11.57 9.65 -27.54
N ASP A 188 -12.13 8.53 -27.11
CA ASP A 188 -13.57 8.26 -27.29
C ASP A 188 -14.43 9.31 -26.57
N MET A 189 -14.01 9.74 -25.37
CA MET A 189 -14.70 10.83 -24.64
C MET A 189 -14.62 12.19 -25.33
N ARG A 190 -13.53 12.47 -26.07
CA ARG A 190 -13.41 13.72 -26.87
C ARG A 190 -14.27 13.69 -28.10
N THR A 191 -14.45 12.52 -28.70
CA THR A 191 -15.21 12.32 -29.94
C THR A 191 -16.70 12.09 -29.68
N LEU A 192 -17.08 11.66 -28.48
CA LEU A 192 -18.48 11.60 -28.06
C LEU A 192 -19.02 13.02 -27.92
N MET A 193 -19.82 13.41 -28.87
CA MET A 193 -20.63 14.62 -28.72
C MET A 193 -21.61 14.39 -27.56
N PRO A 194 -21.64 15.25 -26.54
CA PRO A 194 -22.67 15.14 -25.52
C PRO A 194 -24.05 15.15 -26.21
N PRO A 195 -24.97 14.28 -25.76
CA PRO A 195 -26.34 14.33 -26.28
C PRO A 195 -26.87 15.75 -26.08
N ALA A 196 -27.63 16.24 -27.04
CA ALA A 196 -28.25 17.55 -26.92
C ALA A 196 -29.01 17.62 -25.60
N ALA A 197 -28.97 18.78 -24.92
CA ALA A 197 -29.53 18.93 -23.57
C ALA A 197 -31.00 18.51 -23.45
N ASP A 198 -31.73 18.61 -24.54
CA ASP A 198 -33.14 18.24 -24.73
C ASP A 198 -33.38 16.72 -24.82
N THR A 199 -32.33 15.92 -25.02
CA THR A 199 -32.43 14.45 -25.02
C THR A 199 -32.13 13.81 -23.63
N ILE A 200 -31.74 14.61 -22.65
CA ILE A 200 -31.58 14.17 -21.27
C ILE A 200 -32.95 14.20 -20.60
N ASP A 201 -33.51 13.02 -20.29
CA ASP A 201 -34.75 12.94 -19.52
C ASP A 201 -34.57 13.69 -18.19
N PRO A 202 -35.33 14.80 -17.96
CA PRO A 202 -35.24 15.56 -16.73
C PRO A 202 -35.67 14.75 -15.49
N ALA A 203 -36.30 13.58 -15.67
CA ALA A 203 -36.64 12.63 -14.60
C ALA A 203 -35.45 11.73 -14.20
N PHE A 204 -34.35 11.74 -14.98
CA PHE A 204 -33.16 10.97 -14.63
C PHE A 204 -32.39 11.67 -13.50
N GLN A 205 -32.74 11.33 -12.27
CA GLN A 205 -31.99 11.77 -11.09
C GLN A 205 -31.12 10.61 -10.59
N LEU A 206 -29.80 10.81 -10.61
CA LEU A 206 -28.87 9.98 -9.83
C LEU A 206 -29.12 10.27 -8.34
N ARG A 207 -29.92 9.47 -7.68
CA ARG A 207 -29.98 9.47 -6.21
C ARG A 207 -28.87 8.56 -5.68
N LEU A 208 -27.89 9.15 -5.03
CA LEU A 208 -27.01 8.40 -4.16
C LEU A 208 -27.80 8.11 -2.87
N ASP A 209 -28.32 6.90 -2.73
CA ASP A 209 -28.84 6.43 -1.44
C ASP A 209 -27.69 6.33 -0.45
N THR A 210 -27.64 7.29 0.47
CA THR A 210 -26.76 7.28 1.63
C THR A 210 -27.52 6.69 2.82
N THR A 211 -27.83 5.40 2.81
CA THR A 211 -28.28 4.66 3.99
C THR A 211 -27.09 3.90 4.60
#